data_2eda2938cc52e0ea69cb2f33cb4dafab
#
_entry.id   2eda2938cc52e0ea69cb2f33cb4dafab
#
_cell.length_a   1.000
_cell.length_b   1.000
_cell.length_c   1.000
_cell.angle_alpha   90.00
_cell.angle_beta   90.00
_cell.angle_gamma   90.00
#
_symmetry.space_group_name_H-M   'P 1'
#
loop_
_entity.id
_entity.type
_entity.pdbx_description
1 polymer ?
#
loop_
_entity_poly.entity_id
_entity_poly.type
_entity_poly.pdbx_seq_one_letter_code
_entity_poly.pdbx_strand_id
1 'polypeptide(L)'
;MFQRQTDLRAEPVQRVVALGESTTWGYSASDKSKCWVNQVVRMLEEFQQSEIELINQGIGSNVLTPECPSYPFSAKPSALERVDGDLIPHSPDMVFLSYGLNDSRGGTPPEVFRRAYQQLIDRIRAKIDPVLVLVNTYYMHEVCYSNCKHWEESSYDLTDVYNLVIKQIAEKNGLVLADVYSAEVGVDWIMDQDHCHPNDLGHRIIANRVFEAIVRNCSFVARQMPKETLIQRFVELYGNGPERPSLSA
;
A
#
# COMPACT_ATOMS: atom_id res chain seq x y z
N MET A 1 -0.69 26.98 10.95
CA MET A 1 -0.19 26.15 12.07
C MET A 1 0.07 24.77 11.50
N PHE A 2 1.32 24.35 11.35
CA PHE A 2 1.62 23.00 10.86
C PHE A 2 1.23 22.01 11.96
N GLN A 3 0.18 21.20 11.72
CA GLN A 3 -0.10 20.06 12.60
C GLN A 3 1.11 19.12 12.50
N ARG A 4 1.71 18.78 13.64
CA ARG A 4 2.70 17.73 13.72
C ARG A 4 2.02 16.45 13.25
N GLN A 5 2.55 15.83 12.22
CA GLN A 5 2.10 14.53 11.75
C GLN A 5 2.31 13.50 12.87
N THR A 6 1.33 12.64 13.11
CA THR A 6 1.46 11.57 14.12
C THR A 6 2.47 10.56 13.61
N ASP A 7 3.50 10.27 14.39
CA ASP A 7 4.42 9.19 14.10
C ASP A 7 3.76 7.86 14.48
N LEU A 8 3.43 7.06 13.50
CA LEU A 8 2.74 5.78 13.71
C LEU A 8 3.69 4.67 14.15
N ARG A 9 5.00 4.81 13.92
CA ARG A 9 6.02 3.88 14.38
C ARG A 9 7.41 4.51 14.37
N ALA A 10 8.06 4.44 15.52
CA ALA A 10 9.44 4.89 15.70
C ALA A 10 10.46 3.74 15.72
N GLU A 11 10.03 2.52 16.03
CA GLU A 11 10.88 1.33 16.09
C GLU A 11 11.01 0.67 14.73
N PRO A 12 12.18 0.09 14.38
CA PRO A 12 12.38 -0.66 13.14
C PRO A 12 11.33 -1.75 12.95
N VAL A 13 10.96 -1.97 11.70
CA VAL A 13 10.05 -3.04 11.29
C VAL A 13 10.87 -4.33 11.13
N GLN A 14 10.43 -5.42 11.72
CA GLN A 14 11.06 -6.74 11.61
C GLN A 14 10.27 -7.66 10.69
N ARG A 15 8.92 -7.51 10.66
CA ARG A 15 8.06 -8.37 9.85
C ARG A 15 6.97 -7.56 9.16
N VAL A 16 6.81 -7.83 7.87
CA VAL A 16 5.74 -7.29 7.02
C VAL A 16 4.90 -8.44 6.49
N VAL A 17 3.58 -8.31 6.59
CA VAL A 17 2.63 -9.16 5.85
C VAL A 17 1.92 -8.32 4.80
N ALA A 18 1.90 -8.79 3.55
CA ALA A 18 1.13 -8.18 2.48
C ALA A 18 -0.08 -9.04 2.16
N LEU A 19 -1.27 -8.56 2.44
CA LEU A 19 -2.54 -9.21 2.16
C LEU A 19 -3.23 -8.48 0.99
N GLY A 20 -3.49 -9.20 -0.11
CA GLY A 20 -4.03 -8.55 -1.31
C GLY A 20 -4.33 -9.49 -2.47
N GLU A 21 -4.52 -8.89 -3.62
CA GLU A 21 -4.93 -9.50 -4.87
C GLU A 21 -3.72 -9.92 -5.75
N SER A 22 -3.96 -10.13 -7.05
CA SER A 22 -2.93 -10.55 -8.04
C SER A 22 -1.71 -9.63 -8.10
N THR A 23 -1.89 -8.33 -8.05
CA THR A 23 -0.79 -7.35 -8.07
C THR A 23 0.07 -7.43 -6.81
N THR A 24 -0.52 -7.76 -5.66
CA THR A 24 0.22 -8.04 -4.42
C THR A 24 1.00 -9.35 -4.53
N TRP A 25 0.43 -10.38 -5.15
CA TRP A 25 1.16 -11.62 -5.46
C TRP A 25 2.37 -11.36 -6.37
N GLY A 26 2.31 -10.32 -7.21
CA GLY A 26 3.36 -9.94 -8.16
C GLY A 26 3.06 -10.37 -9.59
N TYR A 27 1.78 -10.51 -9.96
CA TYR A 27 1.40 -10.84 -11.32
C TYR A 27 1.97 -9.79 -12.29
N SER A 28 2.48 -10.25 -13.44
CA SER A 28 3.14 -9.45 -14.49
C SER A 28 4.46 -8.76 -14.10
N ALA A 29 4.94 -8.91 -12.88
CA ALA A 29 6.33 -8.61 -12.58
C ALA A 29 7.24 -9.68 -13.23
N SER A 30 8.25 -9.26 -13.98
CA SER A 30 9.13 -10.19 -14.70
C SER A 30 10.02 -11.04 -13.77
N ASP A 31 10.17 -10.62 -12.51
CA ASP A 31 10.86 -11.31 -11.42
C ASP A 31 10.25 -10.91 -10.08
N LYS A 32 10.32 -11.80 -9.08
CA LYS A 32 9.79 -11.52 -7.73
C LYS A 32 10.38 -10.26 -7.10
N SER A 33 11.66 -9.99 -7.32
CA SER A 33 12.32 -8.78 -6.81
C SER A 33 11.74 -7.48 -7.38
N LYS A 34 11.01 -7.56 -8.49
CA LYS A 34 10.34 -6.44 -9.15
C LYS A 34 8.87 -6.29 -8.75
N CYS A 35 8.31 -7.26 -8.03
CA CYS A 35 7.00 -7.07 -7.39
C CYS A 35 7.06 -5.88 -6.43
N TRP A 36 6.04 -5.03 -6.43
CA TRP A 36 6.00 -3.82 -5.62
C TRP A 36 6.23 -4.07 -4.13
N VAL A 37 5.69 -5.17 -3.59
CA VAL A 37 5.86 -5.54 -2.18
C VAL A 37 7.33 -5.75 -1.83
N ASN A 38 8.04 -6.54 -2.68
CA ASN A 38 9.46 -6.80 -2.50
C ASN A 38 10.32 -5.53 -2.65
N GLN A 39 9.94 -4.64 -3.58
CA GLN A 39 10.64 -3.37 -3.76
C GLN A 39 10.46 -2.44 -2.55
N VAL A 40 9.24 -2.35 -1.98
CA VAL A 40 9.00 -1.55 -0.76
C VAL A 40 9.85 -2.08 0.39
N VAL A 41 9.81 -3.39 0.64
CA VAL A 41 10.58 -3.99 1.74
C VAL A 41 12.07 -3.72 1.57
N ARG A 42 12.63 -3.90 0.37
CA ARG A 42 14.03 -3.58 0.11
C ARG A 42 14.38 -2.12 0.37
N MET A 43 13.51 -1.17 0.00
CA MET A 43 13.72 0.24 0.31
C MET A 43 13.68 0.49 1.82
N LEU A 44 12.77 -0.14 2.55
CA LEU A 44 12.71 -0.02 4.02
C LEU A 44 13.97 -0.58 4.68
N GLU A 45 14.45 -1.75 4.27
CA GLU A 45 15.69 -2.38 4.76
C GLU A 45 16.91 -1.49 4.51
N GLU A 46 17.01 -0.89 3.31
CA GLU A 46 18.10 0.02 2.95
C GLU A 46 18.18 1.20 3.90
N PHE A 47 17.05 1.82 4.25
CA PHE A 47 17.01 3.01 5.10
C PHE A 47 17.08 2.68 6.59
N GLN A 48 16.39 1.67 7.08
CA GLN A 48 16.48 1.26 8.49
C GLN A 48 17.76 0.46 8.80
N GLN A 49 18.47 -0.05 7.78
CA GLN A 49 19.72 -0.81 7.88
C GLN A 49 19.55 -2.12 8.71
N SER A 50 18.42 -2.77 8.55
CA SER A 50 18.17 -4.11 9.11
C SER A 50 17.21 -4.87 8.19
N GLU A 51 17.31 -6.20 8.22
CA GLU A 51 16.48 -7.10 7.42
C GLU A 51 15.03 -7.10 7.90
N ILE A 52 14.11 -7.36 6.96
CA ILE A 52 12.68 -7.47 7.19
C ILE A 52 12.19 -8.82 6.64
N GLU A 53 11.56 -9.60 7.49
CA GLU A 53 10.84 -10.80 7.04
C GLU A 53 9.56 -10.38 6.30
N LEU A 54 9.51 -10.65 5.00
CA LEU A 54 8.34 -10.43 4.15
C LEU A 54 7.54 -11.71 3.98
N ILE A 55 6.26 -11.66 4.37
CA ILE A 55 5.28 -12.71 4.11
C ILE A 55 4.25 -12.16 3.12
N ASN A 56 4.38 -12.58 1.85
CA ASN A 56 3.47 -12.15 0.80
C ASN A 56 2.29 -13.13 0.69
N GLN A 57 1.11 -12.68 1.11
CA GLN A 57 -0.18 -13.37 1.06
C GLN A 57 -1.09 -12.81 -0.06
N GLY A 58 -0.51 -12.36 -1.17
CA GLY A 58 -1.24 -12.00 -2.38
C GLY A 58 -1.84 -13.24 -3.04
N ILE A 59 -3.09 -13.17 -3.49
CA ILE A 59 -3.78 -14.25 -4.22
C ILE A 59 -4.47 -13.67 -5.46
N GLY A 60 -4.16 -14.21 -6.64
CA GLY A 60 -4.81 -13.80 -7.89
C GLY A 60 -6.32 -14.00 -7.85
N SER A 61 -7.08 -13.08 -8.43
CA SER A 61 -8.56 -13.11 -8.45
C SER A 61 -9.22 -13.21 -7.07
N ASN A 62 -8.54 -12.82 -5.99
CA ASN A 62 -9.09 -12.79 -4.65
C ASN A 62 -9.97 -11.55 -4.45
N VAL A 63 -10.92 -11.62 -3.54
CA VAL A 63 -11.81 -10.53 -3.13
C VAL A 63 -11.77 -10.31 -1.62
N LEU A 64 -12.20 -9.15 -1.19
CA LEU A 64 -12.23 -8.77 0.23
C LEU A 64 -13.26 -9.59 1.02
N THR A 65 -14.44 -9.82 0.43
CA THR A 65 -15.61 -10.39 1.13
C THR A 65 -16.29 -11.48 0.32
N PRO A 66 -16.86 -12.52 0.98
CA PRO A 66 -17.69 -13.53 0.31
C PRO A 66 -19.04 -12.96 -0.15
N GLU A 67 -19.40 -11.73 0.25
CA GLU A 67 -20.60 -11.02 -0.24
C GLU A 67 -20.41 -10.45 -1.67
N CYS A 68 -19.21 -10.53 -2.26
CA CYS A 68 -18.98 -10.18 -3.65
C CYS A 68 -19.81 -11.09 -4.57
N PRO A 69 -20.64 -10.54 -5.49
CA PRO A 69 -21.42 -11.37 -6.43
C PRO A 69 -20.57 -12.33 -7.24
N SER A 70 -19.35 -11.95 -7.59
CA SER A 70 -18.39 -12.80 -8.31
C SER A 70 -17.57 -13.73 -7.40
N TYR A 71 -17.85 -13.79 -6.10
CA TYR A 71 -17.15 -14.69 -5.17
C TYR A 71 -17.15 -16.15 -5.61
N PRO A 72 -18.24 -16.75 -6.21
CA PRO A 72 -18.19 -18.11 -6.74
C PRO A 72 -17.08 -18.36 -7.77
N PHE A 73 -16.65 -17.31 -8.47
CA PHE A 73 -15.63 -17.35 -9.53
C PHE A 73 -14.27 -16.80 -9.05
N SER A 74 -14.17 -16.31 -7.82
CA SER A 74 -12.93 -15.80 -7.22
C SER A 74 -12.06 -16.94 -6.67
N ALA A 75 -10.79 -16.61 -6.42
CA ALA A 75 -9.94 -17.46 -5.60
C ALA A 75 -10.37 -17.35 -4.11
N LYS A 76 -10.44 -18.49 -3.45
CA LYS A 76 -10.90 -18.66 -2.07
C LYS A 76 -9.76 -19.06 -1.15
N PRO A 77 -9.87 -18.74 0.13
CA PRO A 77 -10.90 -17.94 0.78
C PRO A 77 -10.73 -16.42 0.54
N SER A 78 -11.81 -15.63 0.75
CA SER A 78 -11.75 -14.16 0.73
C SER A 78 -10.86 -13.61 1.85
N ALA A 79 -10.47 -12.32 1.76
CA ALA A 79 -9.66 -11.69 2.81
C ALA A 79 -10.28 -11.84 4.20
N LEU A 80 -11.57 -11.60 4.34
CA LEU A 80 -12.28 -11.76 5.61
C LEU A 80 -12.24 -13.19 6.16
N GLU A 81 -12.27 -14.20 5.30
CA GLU A 81 -12.24 -15.60 5.75
C GLU A 81 -10.83 -16.06 6.13
N ARG A 82 -9.78 -15.51 5.49
CA ARG A 82 -8.40 -15.99 5.66
C ARG A 82 -7.52 -15.15 6.60
N VAL A 83 -7.97 -13.97 7.03
CA VAL A 83 -7.16 -13.06 7.84
C VAL A 83 -6.65 -13.70 9.14
N ASP A 84 -7.45 -14.55 9.77
CA ASP A 84 -7.06 -15.22 11.01
C ASP A 84 -5.99 -16.31 10.82
N GLY A 85 -5.88 -16.88 9.63
CA GLY A 85 -4.86 -17.89 9.29
C GLY A 85 -3.63 -17.28 8.63
N ASP A 86 -3.84 -16.34 7.69
CA ASP A 86 -2.79 -15.86 6.80
C ASP A 86 -2.07 -14.61 7.34
N LEU A 87 -2.64 -13.92 8.33
CA LEU A 87 -2.07 -12.68 8.84
C LEU A 87 -1.82 -12.70 10.36
N ILE A 88 -2.85 -13.00 11.15
CA ILE A 88 -2.79 -12.88 12.62
C ILE A 88 -1.66 -13.70 13.25
N PRO A 89 -1.43 -14.98 12.86
CA PRO A 89 -0.39 -15.82 13.50
C PRO A 89 1.03 -15.30 13.30
N HIS A 90 1.25 -14.48 12.30
CA HIS A 90 2.57 -13.93 12.01
C HIS A 90 2.94 -12.74 12.90
N SER A 91 1.96 -12.12 13.58
CA SER A 91 2.18 -10.96 14.45
C SER A 91 3.09 -9.89 13.80
N PRO A 92 2.76 -9.40 12.60
CA PRO A 92 3.60 -8.44 11.88
C PRO A 92 3.65 -7.07 12.56
N ASP A 93 4.74 -6.34 12.33
CA ASP A 93 4.88 -4.94 12.70
C ASP A 93 4.14 -3.99 11.73
N MET A 94 4.03 -4.42 10.48
CA MET A 94 3.38 -3.66 9.42
C MET A 94 2.60 -4.59 8.49
N VAL A 95 1.44 -4.12 8.03
CA VAL A 95 0.58 -4.87 7.10
C VAL A 95 0.24 -3.98 5.92
N PHE A 96 0.45 -4.50 4.71
CA PHE A 96 -0.09 -3.91 3.48
C PHE A 96 -1.43 -4.56 3.17
N LEU A 97 -2.47 -3.75 3.02
CA LEU A 97 -3.81 -4.17 2.62
C LEU A 97 -4.13 -3.58 1.25
N SER A 98 -4.21 -4.43 0.23
CA SER A 98 -4.42 -4.04 -1.17
C SER A 98 -5.58 -4.80 -1.77
N TYR A 99 -6.80 -4.26 -1.60
CA TYR A 99 -8.06 -4.80 -2.08
C TYR A 99 -8.94 -3.70 -2.69
N GLY A 100 -9.81 -4.10 -3.59
CA GLY A 100 -10.85 -3.25 -4.12
C GLY A 100 -11.04 -3.37 -5.63
N LEU A 101 -10.01 -3.69 -6.41
CA LEU A 101 -10.15 -3.81 -7.85
C LEU A 101 -11.05 -5.01 -8.22
N ASN A 102 -10.78 -6.19 -7.65
CA ASN A 102 -11.60 -7.36 -7.92
C ASN A 102 -12.98 -7.26 -7.27
N ASP A 103 -13.11 -6.62 -6.11
CA ASP A 103 -14.42 -6.36 -5.50
C ASP A 103 -15.27 -5.44 -6.38
N SER A 104 -14.70 -4.36 -6.93
CA SER A 104 -15.36 -3.47 -7.88
C SER A 104 -15.77 -4.22 -9.14
N ARG A 105 -14.84 -4.92 -9.78
CA ARG A 105 -15.10 -5.70 -11.01
C ARG A 105 -16.11 -6.83 -10.79
N GLY A 106 -16.12 -7.41 -9.61
CA GLY A 106 -17.02 -8.50 -9.22
C GLY A 106 -18.39 -8.01 -8.74
N GLY A 107 -18.66 -6.71 -8.75
CA GLY A 107 -19.96 -6.12 -8.46
C GLY A 107 -20.28 -5.99 -6.96
N THR A 108 -19.28 -5.99 -6.07
CA THR A 108 -19.53 -5.72 -4.64
C THR A 108 -20.06 -4.29 -4.49
N PRO A 109 -21.23 -4.04 -3.91
CA PRO A 109 -21.69 -2.67 -3.67
C PRO A 109 -20.70 -1.88 -2.78
N PRO A 110 -20.42 -0.59 -3.05
CA PRO A 110 -19.43 0.19 -2.30
C PRO A 110 -19.67 0.23 -0.78
N GLU A 111 -20.93 0.23 -0.32
CA GLU A 111 -21.26 0.18 1.11
C GLU A 111 -21.00 -1.20 1.73
N VAL A 112 -21.14 -2.29 0.97
CA VAL A 112 -20.76 -3.65 1.40
C VAL A 112 -19.25 -3.74 1.51
N PHE A 113 -18.51 -3.23 0.50
CA PHE A 113 -17.07 -3.15 0.51
C PHE A 113 -16.55 -2.34 1.72
N ARG A 114 -17.15 -1.16 1.97
CA ARG A 114 -16.81 -0.32 3.13
C ARG A 114 -16.98 -1.09 4.45
N ARG A 115 -18.11 -1.75 4.63
CA ARG A 115 -18.39 -2.54 5.83
C ARG A 115 -17.39 -3.69 5.99
N ALA A 116 -17.14 -4.43 4.93
CA ALA A 116 -16.19 -5.54 4.91
C ALA A 116 -14.76 -5.09 5.23
N TYR A 117 -14.33 -3.97 4.66
CA TYR A 117 -13.00 -3.42 4.94
C TYR A 117 -12.87 -2.98 6.41
N GLN A 118 -13.89 -2.34 6.97
CA GLN A 118 -13.90 -2.00 8.40
C GLN A 118 -13.84 -3.25 9.27
N GLN A 119 -14.60 -4.30 8.93
CA GLN A 119 -14.55 -5.58 9.65
C GLN A 119 -13.14 -6.21 9.61
N LEU A 120 -12.46 -6.14 8.46
CA LEU A 120 -11.09 -6.64 8.34
C LEU A 120 -10.15 -5.89 9.30
N ILE A 121 -10.21 -4.56 9.32
CA ILE A 121 -9.41 -3.71 10.22
C ILE A 121 -9.70 -4.03 11.68
N ASP A 122 -10.97 -4.10 12.05
CA ASP A 122 -11.41 -4.36 13.42
C ASP A 122 -10.92 -5.75 13.90
N ARG A 123 -10.99 -6.78 13.04
CA ARG A 123 -10.48 -8.12 13.34
C ARG A 123 -8.97 -8.15 13.54
N ILE A 124 -8.21 -7.43 12.71
CA ILE A 124 -6.77 -7.31 12.87
C ILE A 124 -6.46 -6.64 14.22
N ARG A 125 -7.04 -5.48 14.48
CA ARG A 125 -6.79 -4.68 15.69
C ARG A 125 -7.25 -5.35 16.99
N ALA A 126 -8.22 -6.24 16.91
CA ALA A 126 -8.67 -7.03 18.07
C ALA A 126 -7.63 -8.07 18.53
N LYS A 127 -6.63 -8.40 17.72
CA LYS A 127 -5.66 -9.46 17.96
C LYS A 127 -4.21 -8.98 18.00
N ILE A 128 -3.87 -8.01 17.14
CA ILE A 128 -2.52 -7.48 16.94
C ILE A 128 -2.61 -5.98 16.65
N ASP A 129 -1.50 -5.26 16.84
CA ASP A 129 -1.44 -3.80 16.63
C ASP A 129 -0.33 -3.40 15.64
N PRO A 130 -0.40 -3.81 14.38
CA PRO A 130 0.55 -3.41 13.36
C PRO A 130 0.25 -2.01 12.81
N VAL A 131 1.24 -1.39 12.17
CA VAL A 131 0.95 -0.28 11.25
C VAL A 131 0.20 -0.82 10.04
N LEU A 132 -1.02 -0.34 9.81
CA LEU A 132 -1.81 -0.70 8.64
C LEU A 132 -1.59 0.33 7.52
N VAL A 133 -1.16 -0.16 6.37
CA VAL A 133 -0.98 0.61 5.14
C VAL A 133 -2.03 0.16 4.13
N LEU A 134 -3.01 1.01 3.88
CA LEU A 134 -4.00 0.79 2.84
C LEU A 134 -3.44 1.25 1.51
N VAL A 135 -3.41 0.35 0.55
CA VAL A 135 -3.06 0.63 -0.84
C VAL A 135 -4.36 0.68 -1.62
N ASN A 136 -4.67 1.83 -2.22
CA ASN A 136 -5.88 1.94 -3.02
C ASN A 136 -5.77 1.14 -4.32
N THR A 137 -6.86 1.06 -5.11
CA THR A 137 -6.84 0.28 -6.34
C THR A 137 -5.81 0.85 -7.31
N TYR A 138 -5.07 -0.03 -7.99
CA TYR A 138 -4.19 0.38 -9.08
C TYR A 138 -4.99 0.63 -10.38
N TYR A 139 -4.36 1.33 -11.33
CA TYR A 139 -4.95 1.58 -12.65
C TYR A 139 -5.09 0.28 -13.45
N MET A 140 -6.15 0.19 -14.24
CA MET A 140 -6.39 -0.84 -15.21
C MET A 140 -7.04 -0.21 -16.45
N HIS A 141 -6.63 -0.62 -17.66
CA HIS A 141 -7.21 -0.09 -18.87
C HIS A 141 -8.70 -0.45 -19.02
N GLU A 142 -9.50 0.48 -19.56
CA GLU A 142 -10.97 0.33 -19.66
C GLU A 142 -11.42 -0.92 -20.41
N VAL A 143 -10.64 -1.41 -21.37
CA VAL A 143 -10.93 -2.64 -22.09
C VAL A 143 -11.12 -3.85 -21.17
N CYS A 144 -10.49 -3.87 -20.02
CA CYS A 144 -10.58 -4.95 -19.06
C CYS A 144 -11.84 -4.89 -18.19
N TYR A 145 -12.54 -3.76 -18.15
CA TYR A 145 -13.82 -3.64 -17.43
C TYR A 145 -14.99 -4.33 -18.12
N SER A 146 -14.90 -4.53 -19.44
CA SER A 146 -16.03 -5.02 -20.25
C SER A 146 -15.76 -6.36 -20.96
N ASN A 147 -14.57 -6.95 -20.80
CA ASN A 147 -14.16 -8.11 -21.59
C ASN A 147 -13.67 -9.29 -20.73
N CYS A 148 -14.07 -9.36 -19.46
CA CYS A 148 -13.65 -10.43 -18.57
C CYS A 148 -14.88 -11.02 -17.86
N LYS A 149 -15.42 -12.13 -18.40
CA LYS A 149 -16.63 -12.79 -17.88
C LYS A 149 -16.59 -12.92 -16.35
N HIS A 150 -17.66 -12.53 -15.69
CA HIS A 150 -17.83 -12.46 -14.24
C HIS A 150 -17.09 -11.31 -13.53
N TRP A 151 -16.38 -10.44 -14.28
CA TRP A 151 -15.58 -9.35 -13.75
C TRP A 151 -15.83 -8.06 -14.55
N GLU A 152 -17.09 -7.81 -14.92
CA GLU A 152 -17.50 -6.75 -15.88
C GLU A 152 -18.30 -5.63 -15.22
N GLU A 153 -18.40 -5.64 -13.88
CA GLU A 153 -19.29 -4.73 -13.14
C GLU A 153 -18.62 -3.40 -12.74
N SER A 154 -17.42 -3.11 -13.28
CA SER A 154 -16.69 -1.90 -12.93
C SER A 154 -16.59 -0.90 -14.08
N SER A 155 -16.13 0.30 -13.73
CA SER A 155 -15.82 1.41 -14.64
C SER A 155 -14.79 2.31 -13.96
N TYR A 156 -14.26 3.31 -14.68
CA TYR A 156 -13.42 4.34 -14.04
C TYR A 156 -14.16 5.08 -12.93
N ASP A 157 -15.42 5.49 -13.16
CA ASP A 157 -16.22 6.20 -12.17
C ASP A 157 -16.42 5.35 -10.91
N LEU A 158 -16.67 4.05 -11.06
CA LEU A 158 -16.83 3.15 -9.93
C LEU A 158 -15.50 2.93 -9.21
N THR A 159 -14.39 2.84 -9.92
CA THR A 159 -13.04 2.76 -9.35
C THR A 159 -12.72 4.00 -8.50
N ASP A 160 -13.09 5.19 -8.96
CA ASP A 160 -12.96 6.43 -8.18
C ASP A 160 -13.79 6.39 -6.89
N VAL A 161 -15.02 5.85 -6.95
CA VAL A 161 -15.85 5.63 -5.74
C VAL A 161 -15.16 4.70 -4.76
N TYR A 162 -14.57 3.59 -5.23
CA TYR A 162 -13.82 2.65 -4.37
C TYR A 162 -12.60 3.31 -3.74
N ASN A 163 -11.84 4.07 -4.51
CA ASN A 163 -10.67 4.80 -4.01
C ASN A 163 -11.06 5.84 -2.96
N LEU A 164 -12.20 6.53 -3.15
CA LEU A 164 -12.75 7.43 -2.15
C LEU A 164 -13.17 6.67 -0.87
N VAL A 165 -13.77 5.49 -1.00
CA VAL A 165 -14.12 4.64 0.16
C VAL A 165 -12.87 4.24 0.93
N ILE A 166 -11.82 3.76 0.25
CA ILE A 166 -10.55 3.37 0.89
C ILE A 166 -9.92 4.56 1.62
N LYS A 167 -9.89 5.74 0.97
CA LYS A 167 -9.41 6.98 1.60
C LYS A 167 -10.18 7.32 2.87
N GLN A 168 -11.51 7.32 2.83
CA GLN A 168 -12.35 7.61 3.99
C GLN A 168 -12.14 6.60 5.14
N ILE A 169 -11.91 5.32 4.82
CA ILE A 169 -11.58 4.29 5.80
C ILE A 169 -10.22 4.59 6.44
N ALA A 170 -9.21 4.92 5.64
CA ALA A 170 -7.88 5.27 6.15
C ALA A 170 -7.95 6.49 7.08
N GLU A 171 -8.62 7.56 6.67
CA GLU A 171 -8.79 8.78 7.46
C GLU A 171 -9.53 8.50 8.77
N LYS A 172 -10.67 7.79 8.72
CA LYS A 172 -11.48 7.45 9.90
C LYS A 172 -10.70 6.64 10.94
N ASN A 173 -9.83 5.75 10.49
CA ASN A 173 -9.10 4.83 11.35
C ASN A 173 -7.67 5.28 11.67
N GLY A 174 -7.20 6.42 11.16
CA GLY A 174 -5.84 6.92 11.36
C GLY A 174 -4.78 5.99 10.75
N LEU A 175 -5.03 5.47 9.54
CA LEU A 175 -4.17 4.53 8.84
C LEU A 175 -3.32 5.24 7.79
N VAL A 176 -2.22 4.61 7.40
CA VAL A 176 -1.44 5.06 6.24
C VAL A 176 -2.21 4.77 4.96
N LEU A 177 -2.39 5.77 4.11
CA LEU A 177 -2.94 5.61 2.76
C LEU A 177 -1.83 5.79 1.73
N ALA A 178 -1.62 4.78 0.90
CA ALA A 178 -0.81 4.85 -0.30
C ALA A 178 -1.71 5.03 -1.52
N ASP A 179 -1.75 6.25 -2.06
CA ASP A 179 -2.51 6.57 -3.26
C ASP A 179 -1.70 6.24 -4.51
N VAL A 180 -1.83 5.00 -4.97
CA VAL A 180 -1.15 4.51 -6.17
C VAL A 180 -1.92 4.86 -7.44
N TYR A 181 -3.25 4.89 -7.38
CA TYR A 181 -4.11 5.18 -8.53
C TYR A 181 -3.81 6.54 -9.15
N SER A 182 -3.66 7.58 -8.34
CA SER A 182 -3.38 8.94 -8.85
C SER A 182 -2.05 9.04 -9.61
N ALA A 183 -1.12 8.12 -9.39
CA ALA A 183 0.17 8.07 -10.09
C ALA A 183 0.13 7.24 -11.39
N GLU A 184 -0.90 6.43 -11.58
CA GLU A 184 -0.99 5.44 -12.66
C GLU A 184 -2.11 5.73 -13.67
N VAL A 185 -3.18 6.40 -13.23
CA VAL A 185 -4.38 6.62 -14.06
C VAL A 185 -4.06 7.28 -15.40
N GLY A 186 -4.51 6.65 -16.48
CA GLY A 186 -4.28 7.13 -17.85
C GLY A 186 -2.87 6.86 -18.40
N VAL A 187 -2.06 6.04 -17.74
CA VAL A 187 -0.68 5.74 -18.14
C VAL A 187 -0.60 4.29 -18.65
N ASP A 188 -1.11 4.03 -19.86
CA ASP A 188 -1.26 2.67 -20.40
C ASP A 188 0.04 1.89 -20.58
N TRP A 189 1.17 2.56 -20.81
CA TRP A 189 2.47 1.89 -21.02
C TRP A 189 3.09 1.31 -19.76
N ILE A 190 2.51 1.55 -18.57
CA ILE A 190 2.91 0.88 -17.34
C ILE A 190 2.17 -0.44 -17.11
N MET A 191 1.22 -0.76 -17.99
CA MET A 191 0.48 -2.02 -17.94
C MET A 191 1.19 -3.08 -18.76
N ASP A 192 0.98 -4.34 -18.39
CA ASP A 192 1.42 -5.49 -19.17
C ASP A 192 0.50 -5.74 -20.40
N GLN A 193 0.81 -6.76 -21.19
CA GLN A 193 0.06 -7.11 -22.41
C GLN A 193 -1.41 -7.46 -22.13
N ASP A 194 -1.75 -7.82 -20.93
CA ASP A 194 -3.14 -8.10 -20.53
C ASP A 194 -3.95 -6.83 -20.22
N HIS A 195 -3.30 -5.66 -20.22
CA HIS A 195 -3.89 -4.36 -19.93
C HIS A 195 -4.59 -4.26 -18.56
N CYS A 196 -4.41 -5.27 -17.70
CA CYS A 196 -5.01 -5.39 -16.38
C CYS A 196 -3.98 -5.25 -15.27
N HIS A 197 -2.80 -5.83 -15.44
CA HIS A 197 -1.78 -5.83 -14.42
C HIS A 197 -0.61 -4.91 -14.77
N PRO A 198 -0.01 -4.26 -13.76
CA PRO A 198 1.16 -3.42 -13.97
C PRO A 198 2.36 -4.27 -14.41
N ASN A 199 3.12 -3.78 -15.39
CA ASN A 199 4.43 -4.32 -15.74
C ASN A 199 5.50 -3.90 -14.70
N ASP A 200 6.78 -4.21 -14.93
CA ASP A 200 7.85 -3.84 -13.99
C ASP A 200 7.89 -2.35 -13.65
N LEU A 201 7.57 -1.48 -14.60
CA LEU A 201 7.53 -0.04 -14.36
C LEU A 201 6.33 0.35 -13.48
N GLY A 202 5.15 -0.21 -13.75
CA GLY A 202 3.97 0.00 -12.91
C GLY A 202 4.19 -0.50 -11.49
N HIS A 203 4.72 -1.72 -11.31
CA HIS A 203 5.11 -2.20 -9.99
C HIS A 203 6.10 -1.27 -9.26
N ARG A 204 7.02 -0.64 -9.99
CA ARG A 204 7.96 0.33 -9.44
C ARG A 204 7.26 1.61 -8.97
N ILE A 205 6.28 2.09 -9.73
CA ILE A 205 5.49 3.28 -9.37
C ILE A 205 4.69 2.98 -8.09
N ILE A 206 3.99 1.84 -8.03
CA ILE A 206 3.29 1.39 -6.82
C ILE A 206 4.23 1.37 -5.62
N ALA A 207 5.39 0.73 -5.75
CA ALA A 207 6.37 0.63 -4.68
C ALA A 207 6.82 1.99 -4.15
N ASN A 208 7.12 2.94 -5.05
CA ASN A 208 7.53 4.30 -4.67
C ASN A 208 6.42 5.04 -3.91
N ARG A 209 5.15 4.91 -4.34
CA ARG A 209 4.01 5.56 -3.67
C ARG A 209 3.75 4.96 -2.29
N VAL A 210 3.85 3.63 -2.15
CA VAL A 210 3.71 2.97 -0.84
C VAL A 210 4.84 3.37 0.09
N PHE A 211 6.09 3.36 -0.39
CA PHE A 211 7.24 3.81 0.39
C PHE A 211 7.10 5.28 0.84
N GLU A 212 6.75 6.19 -0.08
CA GLU A 212 6.49 7.60 0.24
C GLU A 212 5.43 7.75 1.35
N ALA A 213 4.34 7.00 1.27
CA ALA A 213 3.29 7.04 2.28
C ALA A 213 3.79 6.58 3.65
N ILE A 214 4.62 5.53 3.70
CA ILE A 214 5.21 5.02 4.94
C ILE A 214 6.16 6.06 5.56
N VAL A 215 7.11 6.60 4.79
CA VAL A 215 8.12 7.54 5.34
C VAL A 215 7.53 8.86 5.83
N ARG A 216 6.35 9.22 5.35
CA ARG A 216 5.61 10.40 5.83
C ARG A 216 4.94 10.18 7.18
N ASN A 217 4.70 8.92 7.58
CA ASN A 217 3.91 8.55 8.75
C ASN A 217 4.69 7.75 9.79
N CYS A 218 5.90 7.28 9.47
CA CYS A 218 6.71 6.43 10.35
C CYS A 218 8.15 6.90 10.38
N SER A 219 8.67 7.21 11.56
CA SER A 219 10.03 7.76 11.70
C SER A 219 11.13 6.70 11.74
N PHE A 220 10.79 5.41 11.90
CA PHE A 220 11.78 4.32 11.97
C PHE A 220 12.64 4.20 10.71
N VAL A 221 12.13 4.65 9.56
CA VAL A 221 12.78 4.55 8.25
C VAL A 221 14.09 5.31 8.20
N ALA A 222 14.22 6.39 8.98
CA ALA A 222 15.45 7.17 9.03
C ALA A 222 15.98 7.22 10.45
N ARG A 223 17.28 6.98 10.62
CA ARG A 223 17.93 7.20 11.92
C ARG A 223 17.73 8.65 12.32
N GLN A 224 16.94 8.88 13.36
CA GLN A 224 16.82 10.19 13.94
C GLN A 224 18.13 10.53 14.68
N MET A 225 18.76 11.60 14.24
CA MET A 225 19.89 12.14 14.95
C MET A 225 19.37 12.97 16.14
N PRO A 226 19.88 12.77 17.36
CA PRO A 226 19.51 13.62 18.49
C PRO A 226 19.66 15.09 18.12
N LYS A 227 18.73 15.94 18.59
CA LYS A 227 18.69 17.37 18.27
C LYS A 227 20.02 18.07 18.60
N GLU A 228 20.63 17.69 19.72
CA GLU A 228 21.93 18.19 20.17
C GLU A 228 23.04 17.84 19.16
N THR A 229 23.03 16.62 18.61
CA THR A 229 23.99 16.18 17.58
C THR A 229 23.77 16.94 16.27
N LEU A 230 22.53 17.19 15.88
CA LEU A 230 22.20 17.99 14.69
C LEU A 230 22.70 19.43 14.83
N ILE A 231 22.49 20.06 15.99
CA ILE A 231 22.97 21.42 16.29
C ILE A 231 24.49 21.44 16.24
N GLN A 232 25.16 20.48 16.90
CA GLN A 232 26.62 20.41 16.91
C GLN A 232 27.18 20.24 15.50
N ARG A 233 26.63 19.32 14.69
CA ARG A 233 27.02 19.15 13.29
C ARG A 233 26.77 20.41 12.45
N PHE A 234 25.65 21.09 12.67
CA PHE A 234 25.37 22.34 11.96
C PHE A 234 26.42 23.40 12.28
N VAL A 235 26.77 23.56 13.57
CA VAL A 235 27.80 24.50 14.02
C VAL A 235 29.18 24.10 13.47
N GLU A 236 29.54 22.84 13.43
CA GLU A 236 30.80 22.33 12.85
C GLU A 236 30.90 22.63 11.33
N LEU A 237 29.81 22.50 10.60
CA LEU A 237 29.77 22.69 9.15
C LEU A 237 29.68 24.16 8.73
N TYR A 238 28.98 24.98 9.48
CA TYR A 238 28.61 26.34 9.09
C TYR A 238 29.04 27.41 10.09
N GLY A 239 29.69 27.07 11.20
CA GLY A 239 30.06 27.99 12.28
C GLY A 239 28.83 28.56 12.96
N ASN A 240 29.01 29.72 13.62
CA ASN A 240 27.94 30.44 14.31
C ASN A 240 26.97 31.20 13.39
N GLY A 241 27.01 30.92 12.11
CA GLY A 241 26.13 31.46 11.08
C GLY A 241 26.71 31.28 9.69
N PRO A 242 25.92 31.07 8.66
CA PRO A 242 26.43 30.99 7.30
C PRO A 242 27.01 32.35 6.90
N GLU A 243 28.30 32.41 6.64
CA GLU A 243 28.82 33.47 5.77
C GLU A 243 28.07 33.31 4.43
N ARG A 244 27.17 34.24 4.16
CA ARG A 244 26.54 34.26 2.83
C ARG A 244 27.66 34.42 1.80
N PRO A 245 27.79 33.50 0.84
CA PRO A 245 28.71 33.72 -0.27
C PRO A 245 28.32 35.06 -0.87
N SER A 246 29.30 35.99 -0.95
CA SER A 246 29.12 37.23 -1.68
C SER A 246 28.79 36.84 -3.12
N LEU A 247 27.57 37.09 -3.55
CA LEU A 247 27.25 37.10 -4.96
C LEU A 247 28.05 38.29 -5.56
N SER A 248 29.25 37.96 -6.02
CA SER A 248 29.99 38.90 -6.87
C SER A 248 29.20 39.04 -8.18
N ALA A 249 28.83 40.27 -8.47
CA ALA A 249 28.13 40.75 -9.64
C ALA A 249 28.83 40.35 -10.96
#